data_2b78680893e4278450a2351763b0784b
#
_entry.id   2b78680893e4278450a2351763b0784b
#
_cell.length_a   1.000
_cell.length_b   1.000
_cell.length_c   1.000
_cell.angle_alpha   90.00
_cell.angle_beta   90.00
_cell.angle_gamma   90.00
#
_symmetry.space_group_name_H-M   'P 1'
#
loop_
_entity.id
_entity.type
_entity.pdbx_description
1 polymer ?
#
loop_
_entity_poly.entity_id
_entity_poly.type
_entity_poly.pdbx_seq_one_letter_code
_entity_poly.pdbx_strand_id
1 'polypeptide(L)'
;MANSLLQSTYTCPLCGLQQAKPVGAHIRQQHGEEAFVQAVASAKRAGMSDAQIGEQFGITFKQLERIITKAVGVNVSTLSKPKRIKSWEPTDFRLENTTVWSFKQRGNWATHDGRYRGNWSPYIPRNLILRYTKPGDLVLDPFVGGGTTAVEAKLLGRRCIARDINPASVEMTLRNLRFNLPRTLFEESHIYEPEVSIGDARHLEGIADNSVDLICAHPPYAGIISYTSGVEGDLSQLDVPEFLREMRQVASECYRVLKPGSKCAVLIGDARQRKHVIPIGFHTIGVFLEAGFHLKELVIKRQHNCRTTGFWADRSLEHNFLLLAHEYLPIFEKPAGASPYRAPLLSSTIVELHDTPKVSEPETTTVWVFPCEDLERKMYANLYQRYGGENNLTLIRVTVQDTQPGTQDHHVDIQTSLQQVLPQARQGGFVILEVRDVRFDGYVLPLAKMTIDTLQGIPQLWLKEIIVVLPDDLPTSSNTEELQIVHRYLLVYEVTA
;
A
#
# COMPACT_ATOMS: atom_id res chain seq x y z
N MET A 1 45.47 -30.66 1.36
CA MET A 1 44.62 -30.43 0.17
C MET A 1 44.01 -29.06 0.34
N ALA A 2 44.50 -28.10 -0.41
CA ALA A 2 44.07 -26.70 -0.31
C ALA A 2 42.75 -26.56 -1.03
N ASN A 3 41.73 -26.11 -0.28
CA ASN A 3 40.43 -25.67 -0.84
C ASN A 3 40.70 -24.40 -1.66
N SER A 4 40.73 -24.50 -2.99
CA SER A 4 40.72 -23.35 -3.89
C SER A 4 39.33 -22.76 -3.85
N LEU A 5 39.14 -21.69 -3.08
CA LEU A 5 38.00 -20.78 -3.21
C LEU A 5 38.05 -20.21 -4.63
N LEU A 6 37.16 -20.68 -5.50
CA LEU A 6 36.91 -20.08 -6.79
C LEU A 6 36.44 -18.63 -6.54
N GLN A 7 37.34 -17.66 -6.70
CA GLN A 7 37.00 -16.24 -6.67
C GLN A 7 36.10 -15.98 -7.89
N SER A 8 34.88 -15.56 -7.62
CA SER A 8 33.94 -15.13 -8.67
C SER A 8 34.57 -13.98 -9.45
N THR A 9 34.73 -14.14 -10.76
CA THR A 9 35.20 -13.08 -11.66
C THR A 9 33.99 -12.41 -12.32
N TYR A 10 33.98 -11.09 -12.30
CA TYR A 10 32.93 -10.27 -12.88
C TYR A 10 33.41 -9.62 -14.16
N THR A 11 32.64 -9.74 -15.24
CA THR A 11 33.01 -9.19 -16.57
C THR A 11 32.22 -7.92 -16.85
N CYS A 12 32.90 -6.85 -17.19
CA CYS A 12 32.26 -5.61 -17.62
C CYS A 12 31.54 -5.81 -18.99
N PRO A 13 30.25 -5.57 -19.09
CA PRO A 13 29.49 -5.78 -20.33
C PRO A 13 29.82 -4.74 -21.42
N LEU A 14 30.54 -3.67 -21.08
CA LEU A 14 30.86 -2.60 -22.03
C LEU A 14 32.26 -2.72 -22.63
N CYS A 15 33.24 -3.19 -21.88
CA CYS A 15 34.62 -3.28 -22.33
C CYS A 15 35.28 -4.65 -22.18
N GLY A 16 34.56 -5.64 -21.64
CA GLY A 16 35.07 -7.01 -21.46
C GLY A 16 36.08 -7.18 -20.31
N LEU A 17 36.42 -6.13 -19.55
CA LEU A 17 37.35 -6.22 -18.41
C LEU A 17 36.84 -7.22 -17.37
N GLN A 18 37.70 -8.15 -16.96
CA GLN A 18 37.43 -9.09 -15.87
C GLN A 18 38.07 -8.63 -14.57
N GLN A 19 37.33 -8.69 -13.49
CA GLN A 19 37.85 -8.30 -12.14
C GLN A 19 37.20 -9.14 -11.03
N ALA A 20 37.88 -9.18 -9.89
CA ALA A 20 37.40 -9.91 -8.71
C ALA A 20 36.32 -9.18 -7.89
N LYS A 21 35.95 -7.95 -8.28
CA LYS A 21 34.92 -7.13 -7.63
C LYS A 21 33.78 -6.84 -8.60
N PRO A 22 32.57 -6.60 -8.12
CA PRO A 22 31.44 -6.20 -8.98
C PRO A 22 31.77 -5.01 -9.88
N VAL A 23 31.27 -5.06 -11.13
CA VAL A 23 31.69 -4.12 -12.18
C VAL A 23 31.07 -2.73 -12.10
N GLY A 24 30.12 -2.50 -11.20
CA GLY A 24 29.38 -1.23 -11.16
C GLY A 24 30.26 0.00 -10.90
N ALA A 25 31.23 -0.10 -9.98
CA ALA A 25 32.17 0.99 -9.72
C ALA A 25 33.05 1.27 -10.94
N HIS A 26 33.58 0.23 -11.59
CA HIS A 26 34.35 0.33 -12.82
C HIS A 26 33.57 1.03 -13.94
N ILE A 27 32.31 0.61 -14.17
CA ILE A 27 31.49 1.19 -15.23
C ILE A 27 31.25 2.68 -14.97
N ARG A 28 30.90 3.07 -13.75
CA ARG A 28 30.70 4.49 -13.42
C ARG A 28 31.95 5.32 -13.64
N GLN A 29 33.09 4.79 -13.27
CA GLN A 29 34.37 5.50 -13.31
C GLN A 29 34.94 5.60 -14.74
N GLN A 30 34.81 4.55 -15.56
CA GLN A 30 35.40 4.48 -16.89
C GLN A 30 34.42 4.81 -18.02
N HIS A 31 33.12 4.59 -17.82
CA HIS A 31 32.09 4.74 -18.86
C HIS A 31 31.00 5.75 -18.50
N GLY A 32 31.00 6.24 -17.26
CA GLY A 32 30.03 7.23 -16.77
C GLY A 32 28.75 6.65 -16.19
N GLU A 33 28.01 7.48 -15.48
CA GLU A 33 26.78 7.08 -14.77
C GLU A 33 25.67 6.67 -15.75
N GLU A 34 25.57 7.33 -16.89
CA GLU A 34 24.55 7.01 -17.89
C GLU A 34 24.77 5.60 -18.51
N ALA A 35 26.03 5.29 -18.85
CA ALA A 35 26.40 3.98 -19.35
C ALA A 35 26.16 2.87 -18.29
N PHE A 36 26.41 3.17 -17.02
CA PHE A 36 26.08 2.27 -15.92
C PHE A 36 24.59 1.97 -15.82
N VAL A 37 23.75 3.02 -15.87
CA VAL A 37 22.29 2.90 -15.85
C VAL A 37 21.79 2.04 -17.02
N GLN A 38 22.31 2.26 -18.22
CA GLN A 38 21.96 1.49 -19.42
C GLN A 38 22.43 0.04 -19.36
N ALA A 39 23.62 -0.24 -18.81
CA ALA A 39 24.13 -1.60 -18.63
C ALA A 39 23.24 -2.41 -17.68
N VAL A 40 22.86 -1.84 -16.52
CA VAL A 40 21.94 -2.45 -15.55
C VAL A 40 20.57 -2.71 -16.20
N ALA A 41 20.03 -1.74 -16.94
CA ALA A 41 18.74 -1.88 -17.61
C ALA A 41 18.78 -2.95 -18.72
N SER A 42 19.89 -3.07 -19.44
CA SER A 42 20.10 -4.11 -20.46
C SER A 42 20.19 -5.50 -19.86
N ALA A 43 20.90 -5.67 -18.74
CA ALA A 43 20.95 -6.92 -18.00
C ALA A 43 19.54 -7.38 -17.54
N LYS A 44 18.72 -6.44 -17.06
CA LYS A 44 17.34 -6.73 -16.70
C LYS A 44 16.48 -7.14 -17.89
N ARG A 45 16.62 -6.45 -19.02
CA ARG A 45 15.92 -6.80 -20.29
C ARG A 45 16.34 -8.15 -20.82
N ALA A 46 17.61 -8.53 -20.64
CA ALA A 46 18.14 -9.85 -21.00
C ALA A 46 17.64 -11.00 -20.09
N GLY A 47 16.82 -10.70 -19.08
CA GLY A 47 16.23 -11.72 -18.19
C GLY A 47 17.07 -12.07 -16.97
N MET A 48 18.16 -11.32 -16.70
CA MET A 48 18.97 -11.54 -15.50
C MET A 48 18.14 -11.25 -14.25
N SER A 49 18.24 -12.11 -13.24
CA SER A 49 17.52 -11.94 -11.97
C SER A 49 18.06 -10.73 -11.18
N ASP A 50 17.23 -10.17 -10.30
CA ASP A 50 17.61 -9.02 -9.47
C ASP A 50 18.82 -9.32 -8.57
N ALA A 51 18.93 -10.56 -8.09
CA ALA A 51 20.07 -11.03 -7.31
C ALA A 51 21.36 -11.03 -8.14
N GLN A 52 21.32 -11.61 -9.33
CA GLN A 52 22.46 -11.66 -10.23
C GLN A 52 22.93 -10.25 -10.64
N ILE A 53 21.97 -9.34 -10.90
CA ILE A 53 22.28 -7.94 -11.20
C ILE A 53 22.91 -7.26 -9.99
N GLY A 54 22.34 -7.47 -8.79
CA GLY A 54 22.88 -6.93 -7.55
C GLY A 54 24.31 -7.38 -7.29
N GLU A 55 24.59 -8.66 -7.51
CA GLU A 55 25.92 -9.26 -7.37
C GLU A 55 26.88 -8.75 -8.45
N GLN A 56 26.50 -8.79 -9.72
CA GLN A 56 27.35 -8.38 -10.84
C GLN A 56 27.75 -6.91 -10.80
N PHE A 57 26.79 -6.04 -10.49
CA PHE A 57 27.00 -4.59 -10.50
C PHE A 57 27.36 -4.02 -9.12
N GLY A 58 27.28 -4.80 -8.05
CA GLY A 58 27.55 -4.36 -6.67
C GLY A 58 26.54 -3.34 -6.17
N ILE A 59 25.28 -3.52 -6.47
CA ILE A 59 24.19 -2.61 -6.10
C ILE A 59 23.15 -3.31 -5.23
N THR A 60 22.57 -2.54 -4.31
CA THR A 60 21.45 -3.00 -3.50
C THR A 60 20.16 -3.07 -4.34
N PHE A 61 19.20 -3.87 -3.88
CA PHE A 61 17.88 -3.94 -4.51
C PHE A 61 17.23 -2.55 -4.65
N LYS A 62 17.32 -1.70 -3.63
CA LYS A 62 16.79 -0.32 -3.67
C LYS A 62 17.48 0.54 -4.74
N GLN A 63 18.79 0.36 -4.93
CA GLN A 63 19.52 1.02 -6.01
C GLN A 63 19.12 0.47 -7.38
N LEU A 64 18.98 -0.85 -7.50
CA LEU A 64 18.49 -1.50 -8.72
C LEU A 64 17.11 -0.96 -9.11
N GLU A 65 16.18 -0.91 -8.18
CA GLU A 65 14.85 -0.35 -8.42
C GLU A 65 14.91 1.09 -8.94
N ARG A 66 15.69 1.96 -8.30
CA ARG A 66 15.88 3.34 -8.75
C ARG A 66 16.47 3.42 -10.15
N ILE A 67 17.49 2.59 -10.43
CA ILE A 67 18.15 2.55 -11.74
C ILE A 67 17.17 2.08 -12.80
N ILE A 68 16.45 0.98 -12.56
CA ILE A 68 15.47 0.46 -13.52
C ILE A 68 14.35 1.49 -13.75
N THR A 69 13.86 2.14 -12.69
CA THR A 69 12.84 3.18 -12.81
C THR A 69 13.34 4.37 -13.62
N LYS A 70 14.60 4.78 -13.42
CA LYS A 70 15.22 5.88 -14.18
C LYS A 70 15.53 5.50 -15.63
N ALA A 71 16.00 4.27 -15.87
CA ALA A 71 16.40 3.79 -17.20
C ALA A 71 15.24 3.34 -18.07
N VAL A 72 14.23 2.74 -17.45
CA VAL A 72 12.98 2.36 -18.11
C VAL A 72 12.04 3.55 -18.10
N GLY A 73 12.43 4.64 -17.49
CA GLY A 73 11.66 5.84 -17.23
C GLY A 73 10.35 5.80 -18.00
N VAL A 74 9.21 6.20 -17.62
CA VAL A 74 7.97 5.99 -18.39
C VAL A 74 8.22 6.36 -19.86
N ASN A 75 8.87 5.43 -20.59
CA ASN A 75 9.22 5.64 -21.98
C ASN A 75 7.95 5.38 -22.78
N VAL A 76 7.15 6.42 -22.87
CA VAL A 76 5.89 6.45 -23.60
C VAL A 76 6.05 5.89 -25.02
N SER A 77 7.25 5.97 -25.61
CA SER A 77 7.53 5.41 -26.93
C SER A 77 7.46 3.88 -26.99
N THR A 78 7.78 3.16 -25.92
CA THR A 78 7.63 1.69 -25.87
C THR A 78 6.19 1.24 -25.69
N LEU A 79 5.30 2.14 -25.25
CA LEU A 79 3.87 1.94 -25.12
C LEU A 79 3.09 2.31 -26.39
N SER A 80 3.80 2.67 -27.48
CA SER A 80 3.24 3.29 -28.68
C SER A 80 2.31 2.41 -29.52
N LYS A 81 2.31 1.08 -29.33
CA LYS A 81 1.37 0.21 -30.04
C LYS A 81 0.03 0.14 -29.27
N PRO A 82 -1.10 0.48 -29.92
CA PRO A 82 -2.41 0.33 -29.31
C PRO A 82 -2.61 -1.11 -28.85
N LYS A 83 -3.07 -1.28 -27.61
CA LYS A 83 -3.40 -2.62 -27.10
C LYS A 83 -4.63 -3.12 -27.86
N ARG A 84 -4.55 -4.33 -28.40
CA ARG A 84 -5.73 -4.99 -28.97
C ARG A 84 -6.69 -5.33 -27.83
N ILE A 85 -7.86 -4.70 -27.81
CA ILE A 85 -8.91 -4.96 -26.85
C ILE A 85 -9.48 -6.35 -27.09
N LYS A 86 -9.40 -7.22 -26.08
CA LYS A 86 -9.91 -8.59 -26.11
C LYS A 86 -11.29 -8.71 -25.50
N SER A 87 -11.52 -7.96 -24.46
CA SER A 87 -12.80 -7.88 -23.72
C SER A 87 -13.00 -6.46 -23.21
N TRP A 88 -14.23 -6.04 -22.99
CA TRP A 88 -14.58 -4.73 -22.42
C TRP A 88 -14.78 -4.81 -20.92
N GLU A 89 -15.00 -5.99 -20.40
CA GLU A 89 -15.30 -6.27 -19.00
C GLU A 89 -14.46 -7.44 -18.49
N PRO A 90 -14.21 -7.53 -17.17
CA PRO A 90 -13.66 -8.70 -16.56
C PRO A 90 -14.66 -9.87 -16.60
N THR A 91 -14.18 -11.10 -16.81
CA THR A 91 -15.03 -12.28 -17.01
C THR A 91 -15.79 -12.68 -15.75
N ASP A 92 -15.16 -12.52 -14.55
CA ASP A 92 -15.68 -13.02 -13.27
C ASP A 92 -15.67 -11.91 -12.20
N PHE A 93 -16.17 -10.73 -12.56
CA PHE A 93 -16.19 -9.62 -11.62
C PHE A 93 -17.31 -9.82 -10.59
N ARG A 94 -16.93 -9.69 -9.33
CA ARG A 94 -17.87 -9.56 -8.20
C ARG A 94 -17.47 -8.33 -7.40
N LEU A 95 -18.48 -7.64 -6.90
CA LEU A 95 -18.27 -6.52 -6.00
C LEU A 95 -17.74 -7.06 -4.66
N GLU A 96 -16.61 -6.55 -4.22
CA GLU A 96 -16.01 -6.94 -2.94
C GLU A 96 -16.91 -6.52 -1.77
N ASN A 97 -17.10 -7.41 -0.80
CA ASN A 97 -17.99 -7.17 0.35
C ASN A 97 -17.26 -7.24 1.71
N THR A 98 -15.97 -7.48 1.70
CA THR A 98 -15.12 -7.49 2.90
C THR A 98 -14.05 -6.40 2.84
N THR A 99 -13.42 -6.14 3.98
CA THR A 99 -12.28 -5.20 4.06
C THR A 99 -10.96 -5.76 3.57
N VAL A 100 -10.93 -6.94 2.95
CA VAL A 100 -9.71 -7.51 2.37
C VAL A 100 -9.92 -7.77 0.88
N TRP A 101 -9.25 -6.97 0.06
CA TRP A 101 -9.32 -7.09 -1.40
C TRP A 101 -8.08 -7.79 -1.95
N SER A 102 -8.31 -8.87 -2.72
CA SER A 102 -7.26 -9.78 -3.14
C SER A 102 -7.40 -10.14 -4.62
N PHE A 103 -6.66 -9.44 -5.47
CA PHE A 103 -6.69 -9.64 -6.92
C PHE A 103 -5.41 -10.37 -7.37
N LYS A 104 -5.46 -11.71 -7.48
CA LYS A 104 -4.32 -12.53 -7.91
C LYS A 104 -3.86 -12.18 -9.34
N GLN A 105 -4.78 -11.77 -10.19
CA GLN A 105 -4.51 -11.25 -11.52
C GLN A 105 -4.88 -9.77 -11.56
N ARG A 106 -4.01 -8.97 -12.19
CA ARG A 106 -4.19 -7.52 -12.25
C ARG A 106 -5.47 -7.11 -12.98
N GLY A 107 -5.95 -7.90 -13.95
CA GLY A 107 -6.96 -7.50 -14.92
C GLY A 107 -6.34 -6.91 -16.19
N ASN A 108 -6.95 -7.24 -17.34
CA ASN A 108 -6.40 -6.91 -18.66
C ASN A 108 -7.47 -6.58 -19.71
N TRP A 109 -8.71 -6.30 -19.29
CA TRP A 109 -9.79 -5.88 -20.20
C TRP A 109 -9.55 -4.44 -20.70
N ALA A 110 -10.28 -4.02 -21.70
CA ALA A 110 -10.14 -2.74 -22.37
C ALA A 110 -8.67 -2.41 -22.70
N THR A 111 -8.24 -1.21 -22.41
CA THR A 111 -6.87 -0.74 -22.63
C THR A 111 -5.98 -0.85 -21.40
N HIS A 112 -6.45 -1.47 -20.30
CA HIS A 112 -5.66 -1.59 -19.08
C HIS A 112 -4.30 -2.26 -19.34
N ASP A 113 -3.23 -1.61 -18.87
CA ASP A 113 -1.85 -2.02 -19.12
C ASP A 113 -1.06 -2.02 -17.81
N GLY A 114 -0.48 -3.17 -17.47
CA GLY A 114 0.35 -3.35 -16.28
C GLY A 114 1.79 -2.86 -16.43
N ARG A 115 2.19 -2.36 -17.59
CA ARG A 115 3.57 -1.92 -17.87
C ARG A 115 3.91 -0.58 -17.21
N TYR A 116 2.90 0.25 -16.91
CA TYR A 116 3.12 1.46 -16.12
C TYR A 116 3.34 1.08 -14.66
N ARG A 117 4.52 1.38 -14.14
CA ARG A 117 4.87 1.08 -12.74
C ARG A 117 4.09 2.00 -11.80
N GLY A 118 3.63 1.45 -10.68
CA GLY A 118 2.80 2.19 -9.72
C GLY A 118 1.33 2.31 -10.11
N ASN A 119 0.91 1.70 -11.21
CA ASN A 119 -0.49 1.68 -11.59
C ASN A 119 -1.27 0.63 -10.76
N TRP A 120 -2.36 1.00 -10.14
CA TRP A 120 -3.19 0.07 -9.38
C TRP A 120 -3.99 -0.90 -10.27
N SER A 121 -4.50 -1.98 -9.68
CA SER A 121 -5.36 -2.93 -10.40
C SER A 121 -6.68 -2.27 -10.79
N PRO A 122 -7.18 -2.44 -12.03
CA PRO A 122 -8.44 -1.88 -12.46
C PRO A 122 -9.66 -2.42 -11.68
N TYR A 123 -9.53 -3.53 -10.99
CA TYR A 123 -10.56 -4.01 -10.06
C TYR A 123 -10.81 -3.03 -8.92
N ILE A 124 -9.82 -2.24 -8.49
CA ILE A 124 -9.96 -1.27 -7.40
C ILE A 124 -10.88 -0.11 -7.80
N PRO A 125 -10.56 0.73 -8.81
CA PRO A 125 -11.46 1.80 -9.22
C PRO A 125 -12.82 1.28 -9.70
N ARG A 126 -12.89 0.08 -10.32
CA ARG A 126 -14.16 -0.54 -10.70
C ARG A 126 -15.05 -0.81 -9.49
N ASN A 127 -14.53 -1.37 -8.41
CA ASN A 127 -15.26 -1.58 -7.15
C ASN A 127 -15.73 -0.25 -6.56
N LEU A 128 -14.86 0.76 -6.50
CA LEU A 128 -15.17 2.08 -5.95
C LEU A 128 -16.27 2.78 -6.75
N ILE A 129 -16.12 2.82 -8.08
CA ILE A 129 -17.09 3.48 -8.99
C ILE A 129 -18.46 2.81 -8.90
N LEU A 130 -18.52 1.48 -8.98
CA LEU A 130 -19.79 0.76 -8.94
C LEU A 130 -20.48 0.85 -7.57
N ARG A 131 -19.71 0.93 -6.48
CA ARG A 131 -20.25 1.01 -5.12
C ARG A 131 -20.76 2.40 -4.77
N TYR A 132 -20.04 3.45 -5.17
CA TYR A 132 -20.26 4.80 -4.64
C TYR A 132 -20.77 5.82 -5.65
N THR A 133 -21.01 5.42 -6.90
CA THR A 133 -21.54 6.33 -7.95
C THR A 133 -22.61 5.68 -8.82
N LYS A 134 -23.35 6.54 -9.51
CA LYS A 134 -24.32 6.17 -10.55
C LYS A 134 -23.83 6.65 -11.93
N PRO A 135 -24.35 6.11 -13.04
CA PRO A 135 -24.08 6.66 -14.37
C PRO A 135 -24.34 8.19 -14.42
N GLY A 136 -23.40 8.91 -15.04
CA GLY A 136 -23.43 10.38 -15.12
C GLY A 136 -22.78 11.12 -13.94
N ASP A 137 -22.49 10.46 -12.81
CA ASP A 137 -21.75 11.06 -11.70
C ASP A 137 -20.31 11.41 -12.09
N LEU A 138 -19.71 12.36 -11.37
CA LEU A 138 -18.38 12.87 -11.62
C LEU A 138 -17.34 12.19 -10.72
N VAL A 139 -16.39 11.49 -11.35
CA VAL A 139 -15.23 10.87 -10.71
C VAL A 139 -14.00 11.77 -10.92
N LEU A 140 -13.22 12.00 -9.87
CA LEU A 140 -11.93 12.70 -9.93
C LEU A 140 -10.80 11.74 -9.62
N ASP A 141 -9.75 11.74 -10.46
CA ASP A 141 -8.46 11.11 -10.16
C ASP A 141 -7.36 12.18 -10.24
N PRO A 142 -6.85 12.67 -9.10
CA PRO A 142 -5.82 13.70 -9.06
C PRO A 142 -4.39 13.17 -9.27
N PHE A 143 -4.21 11.83 -9.41
CA PHE A 143 -2.93 11.14 -9.65
C PHE A 143 -3.10 10.05 -10.71
N VAL A 144 -3.61 10.43 -11.88
CA VAL A 144 -4.15 9.50 -12.86
C VAL A 144 -3.13 8.49 -13.42
N GLY A 145 -1.84 8.82 -13.42
CA GLY A 145 -0.78 7.92 -13.87
C GLY A 145 -1.02 7.33 -15.26
N GLY A 146 -1.22 6.01 -15.32
CA GLY A 146 -1.55 5.30 -16.57
C GLY A 146 -3.01 5.34 -17.00
N GLY A 147 -3.89 6.06 -16.30
CA GLY A 147 -5.29 6.27 -16.69
C GLY A 147 -6.25 5.18 -16.26
N THR A 148 -5.90 4.33 -15.30
CA THR A 148 -6.76 3.19 -14.90
C THR A 148 -8.14 3.63 -14.46
N THR A 149 -8.24 4.65 -13.62
CA THR A 149 -9.53 5.21 -13.16
C THR A 149 -10.32 5.84 -14.29
N ALA A 150 -9.65 6.62 -15.15
CA ALA A 150 -10.30 7.30 -16.28
C ALA A 150 -10.89 6.29 -17.28
N VAL A 151 -10.17 5.18 -17.54
CA VAL A 151 -10.65 4.08 -18.37
C VAL A 151 -11.88 3.42 -17.76
N GLU A 152 -11.86 3.12 -16.45
CA GLU A 152 -13.03 2.53 -15.77
C GLU A 152 -14.22 3.49 -15.70
N ALA A 153 -14.00 4.78 -15.45
CA ALA A 153 -15.07 5.78 -15.48
C ALA A 153 -15.76 5.83 -16.85
N LYS A 154 -14.98 5.86 -17.95
CA LYS A 154 -15.53 5.80 -19.33
C LYS A 154 -16.27 4.50 -19.58
N LEU A 155 -15.71 3.34 -19.19
CA LEU A 155 -16.33 2.02 -19.35
C LEU A 155 -17.67 1.89 -18.60
N LEU A 156 -17.81 2.58 -17.49
CA LEU A 156 -18.97 2.49 -16.59
C LEU A 156 -19.97 3.65 -16.76
N GLY A 157 -19.77 4.53 -17.74
CA GLY A 157 -20.67 5.64 -18.02
C GLY A 157 -20.64 6.75 -16.94
N ARG A 158 -19.47 7.05 -16.40
CA ARG A 158 -19.26 8.15 -15.45
C ARG A 158 -18.47 9.26 -16.14
N ARG A 159 -18.78 10.51 -15.78
CA ARG A 159 -17.90 11.64 -16.11
C ARG A 159 -16.60 11.51 -15.32
N CYS A 160 -15.50 11.96 -15.86
CA CYS A 160 -14.21 11.88 -15.18
C CYS A 160 -13.37 13.12 -15.44
N ILE A 161 -12.79 13.67 -14.37
CA ILE A 161 -11.68 14.62 -14.42
C ILE A 161 -10.45 13.87 -13.93
N ALA A 162 -9.38 13.90 -14.73
CA ALA A 162 -8.13 13.20 -14.45
C ALA A 162 -6.96 14.16 -14.53
N ARG A 163 -6.15 14.22 -13.49
CA ARG A 163 -5.00 15.10 -13.36
C ARG A 163 -3.72 14.30 -13.07
N ASP A 164 -2.62 14.78 -13.56
CA ASP A 164 -1.28 14.31 -13.15
C ASP A 164 -0.29 15.46 -13.33
N ILE A 165 0.65 15.58 -12.40
CA ILE A 165 1.71 16.60 -12.52
C ILE A 165 2.74 16.22 -13.60
N ASN A 166 2.81 14.93 -13.97
CA ASN A 166 3.73 14.40 -14.98
C ASN A 166 3.09 14.43 -16.38
N PRO A 167 3.58 15.25 -17.32
CA PRO A 167 3.06 15.30 -18.70
C PRO A 167 3.07 13.95 -19.41
N ALA A 168 4.04 13.08 -19.13
CA ALA A 168 4.11 11.75 -19.72
C ALA A 168 2.97 10.82 -19.27
N SER A 169 2.53 10.96 -18.02
CA SER A 169 1.35 10.26 -17.49
C SER A 169 0.08 10.72 -18.20
N VAL A 170 -0.07 12.04 -18.38
CA VAL A 170 -1.21 12.62 -19.10
C VAL A 170 -1.27 12.12 -20.54
N GLU A 171 -0.14 12.15 -21.28
CA GLU A 171 -0.06 11.64 -22.64
C GLU A 171 -0.44 10.15 -22.73
N MET A 172 0.06 9.35 -21.80
CA MET A 172 -0.26 7.92 -21.74
C MET A 172 -1.75 7.68 -21.46
N THR A 173 -2.32 8.41 -20.52
CA THR A 173 -3.76 8.33 -20.22
C THR A 173 -4.61 8.68 -21.43
N LEU A 174 -4.28 9.76 -22.14
CA LEU A 174 -4.96 10.13 -23.38
C LEU A 174 -4.86 9.04 -24.46
N ARG A 175 -3.72 8.34 -24.55
CA ARG A 175 -3.57 7.18 -25.46
C ARG A 175 -4.44 6.01 -25.04
N ASN A 176 -4.47 5.69 -23.75
CA ASN A 176 -5.27 4.58 -23.22
C ASN A 176 -6.78 4.84 -23.35
N LEU A 177 -7.21 6.09 -23.46
CA LEU A 177 -8.60 6.48 -23.69
C LEU A 177 -9.03 6.45 -25.16
N ARG A 178 -8.12 6.24 -26.12
CA ARG A 178 -8.42 6.17 -27.56
C ARG A 178 -9.12 4.86 -27.93
N PHE A 179 -10.32 4.68 -27.47
CA PHE A 179 -11.20 3.59 -27.87
C PHE A 179 -12.65 4.06 -27.92
N ASN A 180 -13.42 3.45 -28.82
CA ASN A 180 -14.86 3.63 -28.91
C ASN A 180 -15.55 2.46 -28.23
N LEU A 181 -16.52 2.76 -27.35
CA LEU A 181 -17.33 1.72 -26.71
C LEU A 181 -18.28 1.08 -27.75
N PRO A 182 -18.49 -0.24 -27.70
CA PRO A 182 -19.51 -0.88 -28.49
C PRO A 182 -20.91 -0.30 -28.13
N ARG A 183 -21.70 0.02 -29.13
CA ARG A 183 -23.07 0.57 -28.93
C ARG A 183 -24.00 -0.33 -28.12
N THR A 184 -23.66 -1.60 -27.97
CA THR A 184 -24.41 -2.58 -27.18
C THR A 184 -24.20 -2.48 -25.68
N LEU A 185 -23.17 -1.73 -25.20
CA LEU A 185 -22.86 -1.63 -23.77
C LEU A 185 -23.64 -0.53 -23.06
N PHE A 186 -24.07 0.53 -23.78
CA PHE A 186 -24.80 1.66 -23.20
C PHE A 186 -25.75 2.30 -24.24
N GLU A 187 -26.83 2.92 -23.75
CA GLU A 187 -27.52 3.92 -24.51
C GLU A 187 -26.59 5.11 -24.81
N GLU A 188 -26.61 5.69 -25.98
CA GLU A 188 -25.70 6.76 -26.42
C GLU A 188 -25.60 7.95 -25.45
N SER A 189 -26.63 8.15 -24.62
CA SER A 189 -26.72 9.22 -23.62
C SER A 189 -25.74 9.10 -22.43
N HIS A 190 -25.05 7.98 -22.27
CA HIS A 190 -24.18 7.71 -21.11
C HIS A 190 -22.70 7.48 -21.46
N ILE A 191 -22.28 7.92 -22.64
CA ILE A 191 -20.85 7.87 -23.03
C ILE A 191 -20.23 9.23 -22.75
N TYR A 192 -19.35 9.27 -21.76
CA TYR A 192 -18.62 10.48 -21.38
C TYR A 192 -17.13 10.30 -21.65
N GLU A 193 -16.53 11.27 -22.35
CA GLU A 193 -15.08 11.31 -22.55
C GLU A 193 -14.42 11.94 -21.30
N PRO A 194 -13.44 11.28 -20.67
CA PRO A 194 -12.71 11.86 -19.55
C PRO A 194 -11.94 13.12 -19.91
N GLU A 195 -11.98 14.12 -19.06
CA GLU A 195 -11.19 15.33 -19.16
C GLU A 195 -9.81 15.09 -18.51
N VAL A 196 -8.75 15.04 -19.31
CA VAL A 196 -7.40 14.75 -18.86
C VAL A 196 -6.51 15.94 -19.07
N SER A 197 -5.82 16.41 -18.03
CA SER A 197 -4.87 17.50 -18.14
C SER A 197 -3.74 17.42 -17.12
N ILE A 198 -2.69 18.19 -17.36
CA ILE A 198 -1.64 18.44 -16.38
C ILE A 198 -2.24 19.24 -15.23
N GLY A 199 -1.93 18.85 -13.99
CA GLY A 199 -2.37 19.55 -12.79
C GLY A 199 -1.74 18.99 -11.53
N ASP A 200 -1.68 19.83 -10.52
CA ASP A 200 -1.15 19.50 -9.20
C ASP A 200 -2.32 19.14 -8.26
N ALA A 201 -2.25 17.98 -7.62
CA ALA A 201 -3.27 17.52 -6.69
C ALA A 201 -3.42 18.40 -5.43
N ARG A 202 -2.41 19.23 -5.13
CA ARG A 202 -2.44 20.23 -4.04
C ARG A 202 -3.25 21.47 -4.39
N HIS A 203 -3.56 21.65 -5.67
CA HIS A 203 -4.27 22.81 -6.22
C HIS A 203 -5.22 22.35 -7.33
N LEU A 204 -6.43 21.93 -6.96
CA LEU A 204 -7.44 21.45 -7.93
C LEU A 204 -8.17 22.62 -8.58
N GLU A 205 -7.41 23.50 -9.21
CA GLU A 205 -7.94 24.68 -9.89
C GLU A 205 -8.94 24.30 -10.99
N GLY A 206 -9.97 25.11 -11.15
CA GLY A 206 -11.03 24.89 -12.13
C GLY A 206 -12.05 23.83 -11.75
N ILE A 207 -11.87 23.13 -10.61
CA ILE A 207 -12.87 22.20 -10.06
C ILE A 207 -13.64 22.92 -8.96
N ALA A 208 -14.95 23.05 -9.14
CA ALA A 208 -15.83 23.77 -8.22
C ALA A 208 -15.97 23.03 -6.87
N ASP A 209 -16.19 23.80 -5.80
CA ASP A 209 -16.50 23.24 -4.49
C ASP A 209 -17.74 22.35 -4.54
N ASN A 210 -17.74 21.25 -3.80
CA ASN A 210 -18.86 20.33 -3.69
C ASN A 210 -19.43 19.85 -5.04
N SER A 211 -18.56 19.59 -6.03
CA SER A 211 -18.96 19.20 -7.39
C SER A 211 -18.69 17.75 -7.73
N VAL A 212 -17.77 17.08 -7.02
CA VAL A 212 -17.28 15.72 -7.30
C VAL A 212 -18.05 14.69 -6.49
N ASP A 213 -18.44 13.58 -7.13
CA ASP A 213 -19.22 12.49 -6.51
C ASP A 213 -18.31 11.39 -5.93
N LEU A 214 -17.12 11.19 -6.51
CA LEU A 214 -16.13 10.22 -6.02
C LEU A 214 -14.72 10.69 -6.35
N ILE A 215 -13.81 10.58 -5.38
CA ILE A 215 -12.38 10.74 -5.63
C ILE A 215 -11.70 9.37 -5.52
N CYS A 216 -10.89 9.04 -6.52
CA CYS A 216 -10.05 7.84 -6.59
C CYS A 216 -8.60 8.29 -6.71
N ALA A 217 -7.82 8.22 -5.65
CA ALA A 217 -6.45 8.72 -5.60
C ALA A 217 -5.43 7.59 -5.34
N HIS A 218 -4.38 7.55 -6.14
CA HIS A 218 -3.23 6.69 -5.90
C HIS A 218 -1.95 7.52 -5.94
N PRO A 219 -1.65 8.28 -4.87
CA PRO A 219 -0.48 9.15 -4.81
C PRO A 219 0.81 8.33 -4.89
N PRO A 220 1.92 8.94 -5.31
CA PRO A 220 3.23 8.32 -5.20
C PRO A 220 3.58 8.10 -3.73
N TYR A 221 4.37 7.05 -3.43
CA TYR A 221 4.83 6.82 -2.06
C TYR A 221 6.15 7.55 -1.82
N ALA A 222 6.25 8.27 -0.71
CA ALA A 222 7.39 9.09 -0.33
C ALA A 222 8.75 8.39 -0.56
N GLY A 223 9.56 8.91 -1.47
CA GLY A 223 10.94 8.45 -1.73
C GLY A 223 11.11 6.98 -2.17
N ILE A 224 10.02 6.23 -2.46
CA ILE A 224 10.08 4.81 -2.86
C ILE A 224 10.31 4.68 -4.36
N ILE A 225 9.56 5.45 -5.16
CA ILE A 225 9.66 5.45 -6.63
C ILE A 225 9.69 6.91 -7.09
N SER A 226 10.78 7.33 -7.72
CA SER A 226 10.82 8.65 -8.41
C SER A 226 10.11 8.55 -9.74
N TYR A 227 9.01 9.29 -9.91
CA TYR A 227 8.23 9.31 -11.16
C TYR A 227 8.74 10.34 -12.16
N THR A 228 9.33 11.43 -11.69
CA THR A 228 9.89 12.47 -12.54
C THR A 228 11.32 12.83 -12.12
N SER A 229 12.01 13.58 -12.98
CA SER A 229 13.27 14.23 -12.64
C SER A 229 13.11 15.73 -12.86
N GLY A 230 13.05 16.49 -11.74
CA GLY A 230 13.04 17.96 -11.81
C GLY A 230 11.68 18.61 -12.09
N VAL A 231 10.56 17.88 -11.94
CA VAL A 231 9.23 18.48 -11.93
C VAL A 231 8.96 19.00 -10.53
N GLU A 232 8.78 20.29 -10.41
CA GLU A 232 8.41 20.93 -9.15
C GLU A 232 7.05 20.42 -8.67
N GLY A 233 6.95 20.06 -7.40
CA GLY A 233 5.71 19.54 -6.82
C GLY A 233 5.52 18.02 -6.92
N ASP A 234 6.47 17.28 -7.51
CA ASP A 234 6.41 15.81 -7.52
C ASP A 234 6.64 15.25 -6.12
N LEU A 235 5.54 14.77 -5.51
CA LEU A 235 5.52 14.20 -4.16
C LEU A 235 6.41 12.96 -4.02
N SER A 236 6.75 12.30 -5.12
CA SER A 236 7.63 11.12 -5.12
C SER A 236 9.08 11.42 -4.73
N GLN A 237 9.48 12.69 -4.80
CA GLN A 237 10.85 13.14 -4.48
C GLN A 237 11.05 13.46 -3.00
N LEU A 238 9.95 13.59 -2.25
CA LEU A 238 9.94 14.09 -0.87
C LEU A 238 10.30 12.98 0.12
N ASP A 239 10.85 13.35 1.26
CA ASP A 239 10.92 12.47 2.42
C ASP A 239 9.53 12.30 3.07
N VAL A 240 9.40 11.39 4.04
CA VAL A 240 8.09 11.08 4.63
C VAL A 240 7.47 12.28 5.35
N PRO A 241 8.16 13.04 6.20
CA PRO A 241 7.62 14.24 6.83
C PRO A 241 7.16 15.31 5.82
N GLU A 242 7.94 15.56 4.78
CA GLU A 242 7.58 16.49 3.72
C GLU A 242 6.39 16.00 2.91
N PHE A 243 6.40 14.71 2.53
CA PHE A 243 5.27 14.08 1.85
C PHE A 243 3.96 14.25 2.63
N LEU A 244 3.96 13.98 3.93
CA LEU A 244 2.76 14.11 4.76
C LEU A 244 2.30 15.58 4.89
N ARG A 245 3.24 16.54 4.90
CA ARG A 245 2.91 17.97 4.89
C ARG A 245 2.20 18.36 3.58
N GLU A 246 2.70 17.92 2.45
CA GLU A 246 2.09 18.18 1.15
C GLU A 246 0.74 17.44 0.98
N MET A 247 0.64 16.22 1.51
CA MET A 247 -0.63 15.48 1.52
C MET A 247 -1.74 16.18 2.33
N ARG A 248 -1.42 17.07 3.28
CA ARG A 248 -2.43 17.91 3.95
C ARG A 248 -3.08 18.88 2.97
N GLN A 249 -2.33 19.44 2.03
CA GLN A 249 -2.87 20.32 0.98
C GLN A 249 -3.76 19.50 0.04
N VAL A 250 -3.30 18.31 -0.37
CA VAL A 250 -4.10 17.39 -1.18
C VAL A 250 -5.41 17.03 -0.48
N ALA A 251 -5.37 16.68 0.80
CA ALA A 251 -6.56 16.33 1.56
C ALA A 251 -7.54 17.51 1.66
N SER A 252 -7.05 18.73 1.88
CA SER A 252 -7.87 19.95 1.92
C SER A 252 -8.55 20.22 0.59
N GLU A 253 -7.86 20.08 -0.54
CA GLU A 253 -8.43 20.25 -1.86
C GLU A 253 -9.44 19.15 -2.22
N CYS A 254 -9.12 17.88 -1.88
CA CYS A 254 -10.08 16.79 -2.01
C CYS A 254 -11.36 17.05 -1.19
N TYR A 255 -11.20 17.56 0.04
CA TYR A 255 -12.35 17.92 0.87
C TYR A 255 -13.17 19.06 0.27
N ARG A 256 -12.52 20.09 -0.25
CA ARG A 256 -13.18 21.23 -0.88
C ARG A 256 -14.07 20.79 -2.05
N VAL A 257 -13.51 20.03 -2.99
CA VAL A 257 -14.21 19.69 -4.25
C VAL A 257 -15.24 18.57 -4.10
N LEU A 258 -15.09 17.70 -3.08
CA LEU A 258 -16.00 16.56 -2.88
C LEU A 258 -17.35 17.03 -2.33
N LYS A 259 -18.45 16.47 -2.83
CA LYS A 259 -19.81 16.71 -2.31
C LYS A 259 -19.96 16.15 -0.90
N PRO A 260 -20.76 16.78 -0.01
CA PRO A 260 -21.16 16.16 1.25
C PRO A 260 -21.82 14.79 1.04
N GLY A 261 -21.46 13.80 1.87
CA GLY A 261 -21.92 12.41 1.74
C GLY A 261 -21.14 11.57 0.72
N SER A 262 -20.31 12.18 -0.14
CA SER A 262 -19.50 11.51 -1.16
C SER A 262 -18.19 10.97 -0.61
N LYS A 263 -17.52 10.09 -1.39
CA LYS A 263 -16.36 9.30 -0.92
C LYS A 263 -15.06 9.72 -1.61
N CYS A 264 -13.99 9.69 -0.82
CA CYS A 264 -12.61 9.84 -1.29
C CYS A 264 -11.82 8.59 -0.90
N ALA A 265 -11.36 7.83 -1.88
CA ALA A 265 -10.56 6.62 -1.69
C ALA A 265 -9.10 6.89 -2.05
N VAL A 266 -8.17 6.51 -1.15
CA VAL A 266 -6.74 6.74 -1.32
C VAL A 266 -5.99 5.42 -1.16
N LEU A 267 -5.31 4.93 -2.21
CA LEU A 267 -4.44 3.77 -2.07
C LEU A 267 -3.05 4.22 -1.63
N ILE A 268 -2.55 3.67 -0.54
CA ILE A 268 -1.25 4.02 0.03
C ILE A 268 -0.59 2.81 0.70
N GLY A 269 0.72 2.67 0.55
CA GLY A 269 1.52 1.62 1.19
C GLY A 269 2.51 2.18 2.19
N ASP A 270 3.03 1.27 3.03
CA ASP A 270 4.08 1.58 4.00
C ASP A 270 5.46 1.45 3.38
N ALA A 271 6.44 2.04 4.03
CA ALA A 271 7.85 1.91 3.71
C ALA A 271 8.58 1.15 4.83
N ARG A 272 9.79 0.67 4.51
CA ARG A 272 10.70 0.08 5.50
C ARG A 272 12.03 0.81 5.48
N GLN A 273 12.49 1.20 6.66
CA GLN A 273 13.80 1.81 6.86
C GLN A 273 14.52 1.11 8.01
N ARG A 274 15.76 0.68 7.80
CA ARG A 274 16.59 0.03 8.83
C ARG A 274 15.87 -1.13 9.56
N LYS A 275 15.17 -1.99 8.82
CA LYS A 275 14.35 -3.12 9.33
C LYS A 275 13.06 -2.74 10.09
N HIS A 276 12.71 -1.47 10.22
CA HIS A 276 11.49 -0.98 10.86
C HIS A 276 10.51 -0.45 9.85
N VAL A 277 9.23 -0.62 10.11
CA VAL A 277 8.15 -0.10 9.27
C VAL A 277 7.94 1.38 9.57
N ILE A 278 7.82 2.18 8.51
CA ILE A 278 7.31 3.54 8.59
C ILE A 278 5.84 3.47 8.17
N PRO A 279 4.88 3.72 9.07
CA PRO A 279 3.46 3.52 8.82
C PRO A 279 2.84 4.68 8.03
N ILE A 280 3.32 4.90 6.79
CA ILE A 280 2.87 5.99 5.92
C ILE A 280 1.37 5.92 5.69
N GLY A 281 0.82 4.70 5.56
CA GLY A 281 -0.61 4.48 5.40
C GLY A 281 -1.42 5.05 6.56
N PHE A 282 -1.07 4.73 7.80
CA PHE A 282 -1.77 5.25 8.98
C PHE A 282 -1.54 6.74 9.19
N HIS A 283 -0.35 7.27 8.90
CA HIS A 283 -0.11 8.71 8.93
C HIS A 283 -0.96 9.45 7.89
N THR A 284 -1.09 8.89 6.68
CA THR A 284 -1.96 9.47 5.64
C THR A 284 -3.43 9.44 6.07
N ILE A 285 -3.90 8.37 6.73
CA ILE A 285 -5.25 8.34 7.31
C ILE A 285 -5.42 9.52 8.29
N GLY A 286 -4.42 9.77 9.16
CA GLY A 286 -4.44 10.92 10.07
C GLY A 286 -4.62 12.25 9.35
N VAL A 287 -3.86 12.47 8.28
CA VAL A 287 -3.93 13.69 7.46
C VAL A 287 -5.33 13.94 6.91
N PHE A 288 -6.00 12.91 6.41
CA PHE A 288 -7.37 13.07 5.88
C PHE A 288 -8.41 13.28 7.00
N LEU A 289 -8.26 12.60 8.14
CA LEU A 289 -9.12 12.85 9.30
C LEU A 289 -8.98 14.28 9.83
N GLU A 290 -7.75 14.83 9.88
CA GLU A 290 -7.46 16.22 10.24
C GLU A 290 -8.10 17.24 9.27
N ALA A 291 -8.24 16.87 7.99
CA ALA A 291 -8.93 17.70 6.98
C ALA A 291 -10.46 17.69 7.12
N GLY A 292 -11.02 16.92 8.05
CA GLY A 292 -12.45 16.86 8.35
C GLY A 292 -13.20 15.68 7.74
N PHE A 293 -12.52 14.76 7.09
CA PHE A 293 -13.11 13.52 6.61
C PHE A 293 -13.43 12.55 7.76
N HIS A 294 -14.39 11.66 7.53
CA HIS A 294 -14.63 10.48 8.35
C HIS A 294 -14.19 9.22 7.62
N LEU A 295 -13.65 8.25 8.33
CA LEU A 295 -13.22 6.98 7.72
C LEU A 295 -14.43 6.05 7.57
N LYS A 296 -14.95 5.93 6.35
CA LYS A 296 -16.09 5.05 6.04
C LYS A 296 -15.68 3.58 6.01
N GLU A 297 -14.55 3.28 5.35
CA GLU A 297 -14.00 1.93 5.24
C GLU A 297 -12.48 1.98 5.33
N LEU A 298 -11.85 0.90 5.82
CA LEU A 298 -10.42 0.66 5.71
C LEU A 298 -10.18 -0.68 5.07
N VAL A 299 -9.82 -0.66 3.79
CA VAL A 299 -9.57 -1.87 3.02
C VAL A 299 -8.08 -2.21 3.03
N ILE A 300 -7.79 -3.47 3.26
CA ILE A 300 -6.47 -4.07 3.09
C ILE A 300 -6.39 -4.67 1.69
N LYS A 301 -5.61 -4.06 0.83
CA LYS A 301 -5.35 -4.60 -0.50
C LYS A 301 -4.12 -5.53 -0.43
N ARG A 302 -4.32 -6.85 -0.63
CA ARG A 302 -3.22 -7.82 -0.69
C ARG A 302 -2.41 -7.62 -1.97
N GLN A 303 -1.09 -7.71 -1.82
CA GLN A 303 -0.17 -7.76 -2.95
C GLN A 303 0.12 -9.22 -3.31
N HIS A 304 0.07 -9.54 -4.60
CA HIS A 304 0.39 -10.85 -5.15
C HIS A 304 1.49 -10.73 -6.20
N ASN A 305 2.15 -11.86 -6.48
CA ASN A 305 3.14 -11.98 -7.57
C ASN A 305 4.28 -10.94 -7.46
N CYS A 306 4.67 -10.58 -6.23
CA CYS A 306 5.87 -9.78 -6.02
C CYS A 306 7.07 -10.60 -6.48
N ARG A 307 7.69 -10.20 -7.60
CA ARG A 307 8.82 -10.94 -8.24
C ARG A 307 10.01 -11.14 -7.32
N THR A 308 10.12 -10.33 -6.28
CA THR A 308 11.23 -10.35 -5.31
C THR A 308 10.92 -11.19 -4.07
N THR A 309 9.67 -11.62 -3.87
CA THR A 309 9.26 -12.33 -2.64
C THR A 309 10.03 -13.62 -2.45
N GLY A 310 10.20 -14.44 -3.48
CA GLY A 310 10.97 -15.70 -3.39
C GLY A 310 12.42 -15.49 -2.97
N PHE A 311 13.10 -14.48 -3.54
CA PHE A 311 14.48 -14.16 -3.19
C PHE A 311 14.65 -13.64 -1.75
N TRP A 312 13.65 -12.89 -1.27
CA TRP A 312 13.70 -12.27 0.05
C TRP A 312 13.12 -13.16 1.16
N ALA A 313 12.45 -14.28 0.84
CA ALA A 313 11.86 -15.15 1.83
C ALA A 313 12.90 -15.70 2.81
N ASP A 314 14.01 -16.27 2.31
CA ASP A 314 15.09 -16.79 3.15
C ASP A 314 15.72 -15.69 4.01
N ARG A 315 15.95 -14.51 3.41
CA ARG A 315 16.49 -13.35 4.14
C ARG A 315 15.53 -12.79 5.18
N SER A 316 14.23 -12.92 4.94
CA SER A 316 13.21 -12.55 5.91
C SER A 316 13.35 -13.35 7.21
N LEU A 317 13.67 -14.64 7.10
CA LEU A 317 13.93 -15.50 8.26
C LEU A 317 15.28 -15.19 8.91
N GLU A 318 16.34 -15.11 8.10
CA GLU A 318 17.71 -14.85 8.58
C GLU A 318 17.83 -13.52 9.33
N HIS A 319 17.18 -12.48 8.84
CA HIS A 319 17.30 -11.12 9.38
C HIS A 319 16.08 -10.66 10.18
N ASN A 320 15.14 -11.55 10.43
CA ASN A 320 13.91 -11.31 11.20
C ASN A 320 13.18 -10.04 10.79
N PHE A 321 12.72 -9.98 9.53
CA PHE A 321 11.80 -8.96 9.04
C PHE A 321 10.76 -9.60 8.12
N LEU A 322 9.61 -8.95 7.93
CA LEU A 322 8.56 -9.43 7.04
C LEU A 322 8.54 -8.62 5.74
N LEU A 323 8.24 -9.28 4.63
CA LEU A 323 8.05 -8.63 3.34
C LEU A 323 6.71 -7.90 3.33
N LEU A 324 6.69 -6.62 3.00
CA LEU A 324 5.46 -5.84 2.87
C LEU A 324 4.61 -6.43 1.73
N ALA A 325 3.46 -7.00 2.08
CA ALA A 325 2.57 -7.70 1.16
C ALA A 325 1.14 -7.14 1.16
N HIS A 326 0.96 -5.94 1.68
CA HIS A 326 -0.31 -5.22 1.66
C HIS A 326 -0.13 -3.72 1.46
N GLU A 327 -1.20 -3.11 1.05
CA GLU A 327 -1.41 -1.67 0.98
C GLU A 327 -2.75 -1.36 1.64
N TYR A 328 -2.93 -0.12 2.08
CA TYR A 328 -4.18 0.36 2.63
C TYR A 328 -4.97 1.12 1.57
N LEU A 329 -6.28 0.92 1.55
CA LEU A 329 -7.22 1.72 0.79
C LEU A 329 -8.26 2.29 1.76
N PRO A 330 -7.91 3.34 2.54
CA PRO A 330 -8.90 4.07 3.29
C PRO A 330 -9.91 4.73 2.33
N ILE A 331 -11.17 4.58 2.64
CA ILE A 331 -12.29 5.21 1.95
C ILE A 331 -12.92 6.18 2.94
N PHE A 332 -12.70 7.44 2.69
CA PHE A 332 -13.20 8.53 3.50
C PHE A 332 -14.54 9.03 2.98
N GLU A 333 -15.34 9.62 3.86
CA GLU A 333 -16.57 10.32 3.52
C GLU A 333 -16.45 11.78 3.96
N LYS A 334 -16.87 12.71 3.11
CA LYS A 334 -17.11 14.08 3.53
C LYS A 334 -18.45 14.11 4.26
N PRO A 335 -18.50 14.39 5.57
CA PRO A 335 -19.75 14.37 6.33
C PRO A 335 -20.76 15.39 5.79
N ALA A 336 -22.04 15.01 5.76
CA ALA A 336 -23.13 15.89 5.34
C ALA A 336 -23.64 16.80 6.46
N GLY A 337 -23.18 16.59 7.71
CA GLY A 337 -23.57 17.34 8.89
C GLY A 337 -22.60 17.18 10.04
N ALA A 338 -22.88 17.76 11.19
CA ALA A 338 -22.06 17.58 12.39
C ALA A 338 -22.07 16.10 12.82
N SER A 339 -20.88 15.52 12.98
CA SER A 339 -20.76 14.15 13.46
C SER A 339 -20.88 14.10 14.99
N PRO A 340 -21.64 13.15 15.53
CA PRO A 340 -21.62 12.85 16.96
C PRO A 340 -20.37 12.08 17.39
N TYR A 341 -19.37 11.91 16.50
CA TYR A 341 -18.19 11.08 16.71
C TYR A 341 -17.44 11.46 17.98
N ARG A 342 -17.49 10.58 18.97
CA ARG A 342 -16.58 10.59 20.12
C ARG A 342 -15.61 9.45 19.95
N ALA A 343 -14.32 9.75 20.00
CA ALA A 343 -13.30 8.70 20.05
C ALA A 343 -13.54 7.86 21.33
N PRO A 344 -13.74 6.54 21.20
CA PRO A 344 -13.90 5.69 22.36
C PRO A 344 -12.58 5.61 23.12
N LEU A 345 -12.66 5.31 24.41
CA LEU A 345 -11.48 4.98 25.19
C LEU A 345 -10.98 3.59 24.79
N LEU A 346 -9.66 3.48 24.63
CA LEU A 346 -9.01 2.20 24.39
C LEU A 346 -8.76 1.49 25.72
N SER A 347 -9.03 0.21 25.74
CA SER A 347 -8.67 -0.69 26.84
C SER A 347 -7.71 -1.76 26.35
N SER A 348 -6.97 -2.35 27.27
CA SER A 348 -5.98 -3.37 26.94
C SER A 348 -5.92 -4.48 27.99
N THR A 349 -5.51 -5.67 27.54
CA THR A 349 -5.33 -6.85 28.37
C THR A 349 -4.02 -7.55 27.97
N ILE A 350 -3.18 -7.89 28.95
CA ILE A 350 -1.98 -8.69 28.69
C ILE A 350 -2.43 -10.15 28.47
N VAL A 351 -1.98 -10.73 27.36
CA VAL A 351 -2.29 -12.11 26.96
C VAL A 351 -1.12 -13.00 27.30
N GLU A 352 -1.34 -14.02 28.13
CA GLU A 352 -0.33 -15.04 28.42
C GLU A 352 -0.21 -15.99 27.23
N LEU A 353 0.97 -16.06 26.63
CA LEU A 353 1.29 -17.03 25.59
C LEU A 353 1.86 -18.28 26.24
N HIS A 354 1.10 -19.37 26.20
CA HIS A 354 1.60 -20.69 26.62
C HIS A 354 2.45 -21.30 25.51
N ASP A 355 3.25 -22.33 25.87
CA ASP A 355 4.11 -23.07 24.93
C ASP A 355 3.35 -23.45 23.66
N THR A 356 3.74 -22.84 22.56
CA THR A 356 3.13 -23.07 21.25
C THR A 356 3.99 -24.02 20.43
N PRO A 357 3.41 -24.99 19.70
CA PRO A 357 4.17 -25.91 18.87
C PRO A 357 4.95 -25.14 17.80
N LYS A 358 6.16 -25.59 17.48
CA LYS A 358 6.97 -25.01 16.40
C LYS A 358 6.25 -25.11 15.07
N VAL A 359 6.32 -24.05 14.29
CA VAL A 359 5.82 -24.00 12.91
C VAL A 359 6.94 -24.45 11.98
N SER A 360 6.65 -25.39 11.07
CA SER A 360 7.65 -25.88 10.09
C SER A 360 8.07 -24.79 9.11
N GLU A 361 7.13 -23.94 8.69
CA GLU A 361 7.34 -22.86 7.73
C GLU A 361 6.73 -21.56 8.30
N PRO A 362 7.56 -20.72 8.96
CA PRO A 362 7.09 -19.43 9.48
C PRO A 362 6.71 -18.48 8.35
N GLU A 363 5.69 -17.67 8.60
CA GLU A 363 5.26 -16.63 7.66
C GLU A 363 6.38 -15.62 7.39
N THR A 364 6.58 -15.28 6.12
CA THR A 364 7.65 -14.39 5.64
C THR A 364 7.14 -13.03 5.17
N THR A 365 5.82 -12.84 5.11
CA THR A 365 5.17 -11.62 4.65
C THR A 365 4.34 -10.98 5.75
N THR A 366 3.93 -9.73 5.54
CA THR A 366 3.07 -9.00 6.48
C THR A 366 1.58 -9.36 6.37
N VAL A 367 1.20 -10.35 5.54
CA VAL A 367 -0.18 -10.84 5.46
C VAL A 367 -0.20 -12.32 5.79
N TRP A 368 -0.79 -12.66 6.92
CA TRP A 368 -0.93 -14.03 7.40
C TRP A 368 -2.34 -14.54 7.18
N VAL A 369 -2.46 -15.71 6.58
CA VAL A 369 -3.75 -16.33 6.24
C VAL A 369 -3.81 -17.71 6.85
N PHE A 370 -4.76 -17.92 7.76
CA PHE A 370 -4.89 -19.19 8.46
C PHE A 370 -6.32 -19.73 8.39
N PRO A 371 -6.52 -21.06 8.46
CA PRO A 371 -7.84 -21.66 8.61
C PRO A 371 -8.56 -21.06 9.82
N CYS A 372 -9.85 -20.79 9.67
CA CYS A 372 -10.65 -20.12 10.69
C CYS A 372 -10.59 -20.85 12.05
N GLU A 373 -10.67 -22.19 12.03
CA GLU A 373 -10.61 -23.08 13.20
C GLU A 373 -9.25 -23.08 13.90
N ASP A 374 -8.16 -22.74 13.20
CA ASP A 374 -6.78 -22.77 13.67
C ASP A 374 -6.14 -21.39 13.78
N LEU A 375 -6.88 -20.32 13.48
CA LEU A 375 -6.31 -18.99 13.27
C LEU A 375 -5.50 -18.52 14.49
N GLU A 376 -6.04 -18.57 15.67
CA GLU A 376 -5.33 -18.10 16.88
C GLU A 376 -4.12 -18.97 17.18
N ARG A 377 -4.26 -20.29 17.12
CA ARG A 377 -3.18 -21.23 17.39
C ARG A 377 -2.00 -21.01 16.44
N LYS A 378 -2.26 -20.88 15.12
CA LYS A 378 -1.22 -20.67 14.11
C LYS A 378 -0.63 -19.27 14.19
N MET A 379 -1.44 -18.25 14.49
CA MET A 379 -0.98 -16.89 14.70
C MET A 379 0.01 -16.83 15.86
N TYR A 380 -0.35 -17.35 17.04
CA TYR A 380 0.52 -17.35 18.20
C TYR A 380 1.78 -18.18 17.99
N ALA A 381 1.68 -19.34 17.33
CA ALA A 381 2.84 -20.15 17.00
C ALA A 381 3.84 -19.41 16.08
N ASN A 382 3.36 -18.67 15.07
CA ASN A 382 4.21 -17.82 14.23
C ASN A 382 4.83 -16.66 15.01
N LEU A 383 4.06 -15.99 15.88
CA LEU A 383 4.60 -14.93 16.74
C LEU A 383 5.70 -15.46 17.65
N TYR A 384 5.46 -16.58 18.32
CA TYR A 384 6.44 -17.20 19.21
C TYR A 384 7.72 -17.59 18.46
N GLN A 385 7.59 -18.19 17.29
CA GLN A 385 8.75 -18.62 16.49
C GLN A 385 9.59 -17.45 15.96
N ARG A 386 8.95 -16.33 15.58
CA ARG A 386 9.65 -15.17 15.02
C ARG A 386 10.16 -14.21 16.09
N TYR A 387 9.47 -14.07 17.19
CA TYR A 387 9.72 -13.01 18.18
C TYR A 387 9.90 -13.58 19.60
N GLY A 388 9.59 -14.87 19.79
CA GLY A 388 9.72 -15.55 21.08
C GLY A 388 11.18 -15.88 21.43
N GLY A 389 11.35 -16.34 22.66
CA GLY A 389 12.59 -16.69 23.30
C GLY A 389 12.40 -16.46 24.82
N GLU A 390 13.29 -16.91 25.67
CA GLU A 390 13.12 -16.76 27.12
C GLU A 390 12.86 -15.29 27.51
N ASN A 391 11.60 -14.98 27.88
CA ASN A 391 11.10 -13.67 28.32
C ASN A 391 11.22 -12.52 27.31
N ASN A 392 11.17 -12.81 26.00
CA ASN A 392 11.39 -11.82 24.96
C ASN A 392 10.11 -11.31 24.28
N LEU A 393 8.95 -11.90 24.56
CA LEU A 393 7.70 -11.58 23.87
C LEU A 393 6.58 -11.31 24.87
N THR A 394 5.97 -10.14 24.78
CA THR A 394 4.72 -9.82 25.46
C THR A 394 3.66 -9.47 24.45
N LEU A 395 2.47 -10.07 24.59
CA LEU A 395 1.30 -9.78 23.76
C LEU A 395 0.27 -8.99 24.59
N ILE A 396 -0.21 -7.89 24.02
CA ILE A 396 -1.27 -7.05 24.59
C ILE A 396 -2.42 -7.01 23.59
N ARG A 397 -3.63 -7.39 24.01
CA ARG A 397 -4.83 -7.23 23.20
C ARG A 397 -5.45 -5.87 23.49
N VAL A 398 -5.70 -5.09 22.42
CA VAL A 398 -6.33 -3.77 22.48
C VAL A 398 -7.77 -3.87 22.01
N THR A 399 -8.69 -3.34 22.81
CA THR A 399 -10.12 -3.31 22.52
C THR A 399 -10.69 -1.92 22.79
N VAL A 400 -11.94 -1.71 22.43
CA VAL A 400 -12.70 -0.52 22.80
C VAL A 400 -13.33 -0.77 24.17
N GLN A 401 -13.25 0.22 25.05
CA GLN A 401 -13.93 0.15 26.34
C GLN A 401 -15.45 0.16 26.11
N ASP A 402 -16.12 -0.90 26.55
CA ASP A 402 -17.57 -0.95 26.52
C ASP A 402 -18.12 0.00 27.60
N THR A 403 -18.86 1.03 27.16
CA THR A 403 -19.41 2.06 28.04
C THR A 403 -20.77 1.64 28.64
N GLN A 404 -21.15 0.36 28.53
CA GLN A 404 -22.39 -0.10 29.16
C GLN A 404 -22.28 -0.09 30.68
N PRO A 405 -23.19 0.56 31.41
CA PRO A 405 -23.17 0.56 32.86
C PRO A 405 -23.50 -0.86 33.37
N GLY A 406 -22.55 -1.51 34.03
CA GLY A 406 -22.75 -2.79 34.71
C GLY A 406 -21.68 -3.86 34.49
N THR A 407 -20.76 -3.72 33.56
CA THR A 407 -19.64 -4.66 33.42
C THR A 407 -18.46 -4.21 34.29
N GLN A 408 -18.21 -4.96 35.38
CA GLN A 408 -17.01 -4.83 36.22
C GLN A 408 -15.80 -5.55 35.57
N ASP A 409 -15.54 -5.34 34.29
CA ASP A 409 -14.29 -5.80 33.74
C ASP A 409 -13.21 -4.76 34.05
N HIS A 410 -12.09 -5.20 34.59
CA HIS A 410 -10.92 -4.39 34.89
C HIS A 410 -10.25 -3.96 33.59
N HIS A 411 -10.84 -2.97 32.92
CA HIS A 411 -10.26 -2.39 31.71
C HIS A 411 -9.11 -1.46 32.09
N VAL A 412 -7.92 -1.89 31.76
CA VAL A 412 -6.68 -1.13 31.94
C VAL A 412 -6.39 -0.39 30.63
N ASP A 413 -6.08 0.89 30.70
CA ASP A 413 -5.67 1.62 29.50
C ASP A 413 -4.31 1.08 28.98
N ILE A 414 -4.00 1.36 27.71
CA ILE A 414 -2.78 0.86 27.06
C ILE A 414 -1.51 1.34 27.78
N GLN A 415 -1.51 2.58 28.30
CA GLN A 415 -0.35 3.14 28.99
C GLN A 415 -0.08 2.38 30.29
N THR A 416 -1.11 2.04 31.04
CA THR A 416 -1.01 1.24 32.27
C THR A 416 -0.46 -0.17 31.96
N SER A 417 -0.96 -0.85 30.93
CA SER A 417 -0.40 -2.14 30.51
C SER A 417 1.07 -2.04 30.11
N LEU A 418 1.45 -0.99 29.38
CA LEU A 418 2.84 -0.76 29.01
C LEU A 418 3.74 -0.45 30.21
N GLN A 419 3.25 0.31 31.20
CA GLN A 419 3.98 0.57 32.45
C GLN A 419 4.27 -0.72 33.24
N GLN A 420 3.40 -1.72 33.16
CA GLN A 420 3.63 -3.04 33.75
C GLN A 420 4.64 -3.87 32.96
N VAL A 421 4.62 -3.81 31.64
CA VAL A 421 5.39 -4.67 30.74
C VAL A 421 6.80 -4.14 30.47
N LEU A 422 6.94 -2.83 30.20
CA LEU A 422 8.24 -2.26 29.78
C LEU A 422 9.38 -2.41 30.81
N PRO A 423 9.15 -2.30 32.12
CA PRO A 423 10.20 -2.53 33.11
C PRO A 423 10.75 -3.95 33.12
N GLN A 424 9.97 -4.93 32.65
CA GLN A 424 10.32 -6.33 32.59
C GLN A 424 10.83 -6.76 31.19
N ALA A 425 10.60 -5.92 30.18
CA ALA A 425 11.00 -6.19 28.81
C ALA A 425 12.51 -6.04 28.66
N ARG A 426 13.15 -7.02 27.98
CA ARG A 426 14.58 -6.97 27.68
C ARG A 426 14.82 -6.11 26.44
N GLN A 427 15.97 -5.47 26.37
CA GLN A 427 16.44 -4.84 25.15
C GLN A 427 16.52 -5.89 24.02
N GLY A 428 15.99 -5.57 22.85
CA GLY A 428 15.86 -6.51 21.73
C GLY A 428 14.66 -7.47 21.84
N GLY A 429 13.90 -7.41 22.93
CA GLY A 429 12.62 -8.10 23.06
C GLY A 429 11.49 -7.40 22.31
N PHE A 430 10.32 -8.00 22.33
CA PHE A 430 9.17 -7.54 21.54
C PHE A 430 7.91 -7.35 22.39
N VAL A 431 7.25 -6.22 22.17
CA VAL A 431 5.89 -5.96 22.64
C VAL A 431 5.00 -5.96 21.40
N ILE A 432 4.01 -6.85 21.39
CA ILE A 432 3.09 -7.00 20.27
C ILE A 432 1.69 -6.58 20.73
N LEU A 433 1.04 -5.72 19.96
CA LEU A 433 -0.33 -5.33 20.22
C LEU A 433 -1.24 -5.95 19.17
N GLU A 434 -2.16 -6.81 19.63
CA GLU A 434 -3.24 -7.37 18.82
C GLU A 434 -4.40 -6.37 18.81
N VAL A 435 -4.77 -5.89 17.63
CA VAL A 435 -5.76 -4.83 17.44
C VAL A 435 -6.73 -5.22 16.33
N ARG A 436 -8.00 -4.94 16.54
CA ARG A 436 -9.02 -5.09 15.48
C ARG A 436 -9.80 -3.80 15.36
N ASP A 437 -9.85 -3.24 14.15
CA ASP A 437 -10.71 -2.09 13.87
C ASP A 437 -12.17 -2.47 14.09
N VAL A 438 -12.96 -1.50 14.52
CA VAL A 438 -14.39 -1.69 14.79
C VAL A 438 -15.20 -0.65 14.02
N ARG A 439 -16.50 -0.93 13.85
CA ARG A 439 -17.43 0.01 13.22
C ARG A 439 -18.32 0.64 14.30
N PHE A 440 -18.46 1.94 14.22
CA PHE A 440 -19.32 2.73 15.08
C PHE A 440 -20.07 3.77 14.25
N ASP A 441 -21.37 3.84 14.36
CA ASP A 441 -22.26 4.74 13.59
C ASP A 441 -22.00 4.73 12.08
N GLY A 442 -21.70 3.54 11.52
CA GLY A 442 -21.44 3.37 10.10
C GLY A 442 -20.03 3.77 9.64
N TYR A 443 -19.14 4.18 10.55
CA TYR A 443 -17.74 4.55 10.27
C TYR A 443 -16.77 3.59 10.95
N VAL A 444 -15.60 3.42 10.33
CA VAL A 444 -14.53 2.60 10.90
C VAL A 444 -13.73 3.41 11.91
N LEU A 445 -13.62 2.88 13.12
CA LEU A 445 -12.65 3.33 14.10
C LEU A 445 -11.31 2.63 13.86
N PRO A 446 -10.29 3.35 13.38
CA PRO A 446 -9.00 2.74 13.05
C PRO A 446 -8.18 2.52 14.33
N LEU A 447 -8.51 1.48 15.11
CA LEU A 447 -7.87 1.22 16.41
C LEU A 447 -6.37 0.96 16.25
N ALA A 448 -5.95 0.32 15.15
CA ALA A 448 -4.53 0.13 14.87
C ALA A 448 -3.79 1.47 14.74
N LYS A 449 -4.36 2.44 13.99
CA LYS A 449 -3.81 3.80 13.91
C LYS A 449 -3.78 4.49 15.26
N MET A 450 -4.89 4.46 15.99
CA MET A 450 -4.98 5.09 17.32
C MET A 450 -3.93 4.51 18.28
N THR A 451 -3.72 3.19 18.22
CA THR A 451 -2.69 2.51 19.02
C THR A 451 -1.28 2.98 18.61
N ILE A 452 -0.97 3.06 17.33
CA ILE A 452 0.32 3.56 16.83
C ILE A 452 0.55 5.01 17.31
N ASP A 453 -0.44 5.88 17.19
CA ASP A 453 -0.35 7.27 17.63
C ASP A 453 -0.07 7.37 19.15
N THR A 454 -0.74 6.52 19.95
CA THR A 454 -0.53 6.47 21.40
C THR A 454 0.89 6.05 21.78
N LEU A 455 1.51 5.15 20.98
CA LEU A 455 2.84 4.62 21.26
C LEU A 455 3.97 5.47 20.64
N GLN A 456 3.67 6.36 19.72
CA GLN A 456 4.68 7.15 19.00
C GLN A 456 5.56 8.00 19.92
N GLY A 457 5.09 8.35 21.12
CA GLY A 457 5.83 9.12 22.12
C GLY A 457 6.70 8.29 23.07
N ILE A 458 6.76 6.96 22.91
CA ILE A 458 7.52 6.06 23.81
C ILE A 458 8.88 5.75 23.19
N PRO A 459 9.99 6.35 23.68
CA PRO A 459 11.30 6.24 23.02
C PRO A 459 11.85 4.80 22.94
N GLN A 460 11.46 3.95 23.89
CA GLN A 460 11.92 2.55 23.96
C GLN A 460 11.23 1.62 22.95
N LEU A 461 10.18 2.06 22.26
CA LEU A 461 9.39 1.23 21.35
C LEU A 461 9.58 1.67 19.91
N TRP A 462 10.11 0.78 19.09
CA TRP A 462 10.25 1.01 17.66
C TRP A 462 9.36 0.05 16.87
N LEU A 463 8.47 0.60 16.06
CA LEU A 463 7.55 -0.19 15.24
C LEU A 463 8.33 -0.99 14.19
N LYS A 464 8.40 -2.30 14.40
CA LYS A 464 9.13 -3.23 13.53
C LYS A 464 8.26 -3.76 12.40
N GLU A 465 7.04 -4.19 12.71
CA GLU A 465 6.11 -4.77 11.73
C GLU A 465 4.68 -4.34 11.98
N ILE A 466 3.91 -4.26 10.90
CA ILE A 466 2.45 -4.25 10.93
C ILE A 466 2.00 -5.50 10.18
N ILE A 467 1.45 -6.47 10.89
CA ILE A 467 1.01 -7.73 10.34
C ILE A 467 -0.51 -7.73 10.25
N VAL A 468 -1.03 -8.08 9.10
CA VAL A 468 -2.47 -8.29 8.88
C VAL A 468 -2.76 -9.77 8.95
N VAL A 469 -3.64 -10.18 9.86
CA VAL A 469 -4.06 -11.57 10.03
C VAL A 469 -5.51 -11.71 9.60
N LEU A 470 -5.80 -12.73 8.80
CA LEU A 470 -7.14 -12.99 8.28
C LEU A 470 -7.40 -14.51 8.15
N PRO A 471 -8.66 -14.93 8.21
CA PRO A 471 -9.03 -16.30 7.90
C PRO A 471 -8.88 -16.57 6.40
N ASP A 472 -8.67 -17.84 6.03
CA ASP A 472 -8.58 -18.27 4.64
C ASP A 472 -9.96 -18.32 3.96
N ASP A 473 -11.02 -18.60 4.72
CA ASP A 473 -12.41 -18.54 4.26
C ASP A 473 -13.03 -17.20 4.71
N LEU A 474 -13.19 -16.29 3.73
CA LEU A 474 -13.79 -15.00 3.98
C LEU A 474 -15.31 -15.11 3.90
N PRO A 475 -16.04 -14.60 4.90
CA PRO A 475 -17.48 -14.67 4.90
C PRO A 475 -18.08 -13.90 3.72
N THR A 476 -19.08 -14.50 3.08
CA THR A 476 -19.90 -13.84 2.07
C THR A 476 -21.02 -13.08 2.76
N SER A 477 -20.88 -11.76 2.87
CA SER A 477 -21.97 -10.90 3.39
C SER A 477 -23.00 -10.60 2.31
N SER A 478 -24.27 -10.62 2.67
CA SER A 478 -25.37 -10.11 1.84
C SER A 478 -25.56 -8.58 1.96
N ASN A 479 -24.91 -7.95 2.94
CA ASN A 479 -24.96 -6.49 3.12
C ASN A 479 -24.01 -5.83 2.11
N THR A 480 -24.57 -5.00 1.21
CA THR A 480 -23.82 -4.28 0.18
C THR A 480 -23.42 -2.86 0.58
N GLU A 481 -23.96 -2.31 1.66
CA GLU A 481 -23.72 -0.92 2.06
C GLU A 481 -22.39 -0.75 2.81
N GLU A 482 -22.01 -1.72 3.63
CA GLU A 482 -20.80 -1.69 4.44
C GLU A 482 -19.95 -2.93 4.20
N LEU A 483 -18.62 -2.73 4.19
CA LEU A 483 -17.67 -3.85 4.09
C LEU A 483 -17.55 -4.55 5.44
N GLN A 484 -17.59 -5.88 5.43
CA GLN A 484 -17.37 -6.67 6.64
C GLN A 484 -15.90 -6.64 7.05
N ILE A 485 -15.60 -6.21 8.27
CA ILE A 485 -14.24 -6.21 8.81
C ILE A 485 -13.86 -7.67 9.15
N VAL A 486 -12.90 -8.23 8.39
CA VAL A 486 -12.49 -9.63 8.50
C VAL A 486 -11.05 -9.82 8.94
N HIS A 487 -10.31 -8.74 9.10
CA HIS A 487 -8.89 -8.78 9.47
C HIS A 487 -8.65 -8.22 10.88
N ARG A 488 -7.49 -8.55 11.43
CA ARG A 488 -6.90 -7.94 12.63
C ARG A 488 -5.46 -7.57 12.36
N TYR A 489 -4.91 -6.70 13.17
CA TYR A 489 -3.51 -6.30 13.11
C TYR A 489 -2.72 -6.86 14.28
N LEU A 490 -1.45 -7.17 14.03
CA LEU A 490 -0.43 -7.35 15.05
C LEU A 490 0.62 -6.25 14.82
N LEU A 491 0.68 -5.32 15.75
CA LEU A 491 1.66 -4.24 15.75
C LEU A 491 2.86 -4.70 16.57
N VAL A 492 3.95 -5.04 15.90
CA VAL A 492 5.16 -5.57 16.53
C VAL A 492 6.12 -4.43 16.81
N TYR A 493 6.38 -4.18 18.09
CA TYR A 493 7.37 -3.21 18.54
C TYR A 493 8.60 -3.92 19.10
N GLU A 494 9.77 -3.48 18.65
CA GLU A 494 11.06 -3.88 19.20
C GLU A 494 11.42 -2.96 20.37
N VAL A 495 11.82 -3.53 21.51
CA VAL A 495 12.26 -2.78 22.69
C VAL A 495 13.69 -2.36 22.50
N THR A 496 13.94 -1.06 22.42
CA THR A 496 15.28 -0.48 22.29
C THR A 496 15.77 0.08 23.63
N ALA A 497 17.06 0.42 23.71
CA ALA A 497 17.65 0.98 24.93
C ALA A 497 17.15 2.39 25.22
#